data_ec46856c3d23e141e29438fbf9d0ebcf
#
_entry.id   ec46856c3d23e141e29438fbf9d0ebcf
#
_cell.length_a   1.000
_cell.length_b   1.000
_cell.length_c   1.000
_cell.angle_alpha   90.00
_cell.angle_beta   90.00
_cell.angle_gamma   90.00
#
_symmetry.space_group_name_H-M   'P 1'
#
loop_
_entity.id
_entity.type
_entity.pdbx_description
1 polymer ?
#
loop_
_entity_poly.entity_id
_entity_poly.type
_entity_poly.pdbx_seq_one_letter_code
_entity_poly.pdbx_strand_id
1 'polypeptide(L)'
;MVKFFKVLFVLFGFLSISIAQKKVESPKLVVGIVIDQMCYEYLYRFESKFSKNGFKKLMNNGTHCRNTQYNYVPTFTGPGHASIYTGTTPDNHGIIGNEWFDRNAGETVNCVFDSTAYGIGTDSQNGKCSPHYLKANTITDQLRMTYPSSKVISMSIKDRGAILPGGHLSNGSYWFDNITGKFVTSSYFKKEMPFWVNTFNEKNYPNNYLNQTWNTLLLLEEYKESEPDNSPYEQLLQGKLTPTFPYDLKEMCKGQPNFNLFTSTPFANTYLTDFAVESIYNEMLGQDGQTDFLCISYSAPDIVGHAFGPYSIEMEDLYIRLDLEIARLIKELEKKVGKNQFTLFLTADHAVVPVPQYLLDKKLPGGYLFLESNLIQLDEEVKSEFGADLILSEENNNIYLDRETIDFLKIGRRDVELFIAKRIANWEGVKNVYTSEELINSTTDNSWKDMIRLGYVPNESGDVVFMLEPGYLPKTKDSEKSRKGTSHGSAFNYDTHVPLIWYGKGISKKEVFRRINITDITATLVHLLNVQKPNATTGEPILEVLEK
;
A
#
# COMPACT_ATOMS: atom_id res chain seq x y z
N MET A 1 62.82 -42.28 -52.75
CA MET A 1 62.70 -42.23 -51.26
C MET A 1 61.63 -41.22 -50.91
N VAL A 2 60.40 -41.73 -50.66
CA VAL A 2 59.24 -40.88 -50.27
C VAL A 2 58.95 -41.19 -48.84
N LYS A 3 59.09 -40.20 -47.94
CA LYS A 3 58.75 -40.33 -46.52
C LYS A 3 57.24 -40.03 -46.33
N PHE A 4 56.49 -41.02 -45.88
CA PHE A 4 55.12 -40.87 -45.43
C PHE A 4 55.11 -40.22 -44.04
N PHE A 5 54.44 -39.04 -43.89
CA PHE A 5 54.08 -38.42 -42.63
C PHE A 5 52.69 -38.97 -42.23
N LYS A 6 52.64 -39.71 -41.14
CA LYS A 6 51.35 -40.07 -40.50
C LYS A 6 50.93 -38.93 -39.57
N VAL A 7 49.84 -38.22 -39.92
CA VAL A 7 49.19 -37.27 -39.04
C VAL A 7 48.21 -38.01 -38.19
N LEU A 8 48.47 -38.02 -36.90
CA LEU A 8 47.58 -38.60 -35.86
C LEU A 8 46.56 -37.51 -35.46
N PHE A 9 45.29 -37.66 -35.87
CA PHE A 9 44.18 -36.82 -35.40
C PHE A 9 43.73 -37.30 -34.03
N VAL A 10 44.01 -36.56 -32.95
CA VAL A 10 43.46 -36.76 -31.62
C VAL A 10 42.10 -36.03 -31.55
N LEU A 11 41.00 -36.79 -31.62
CA LEU A 11 39.67 -36.26 -31.35
C LEU A 11 39.54 -36.05 -29.82
N PHE A 12 39.65 -34.79 -29.41
CA PHE A 12 39.20 -34.40 -28.07
C PHE A 12 37.66 -34.26 -28.10
N GLY A 13 36.99 -35.30 -27.63
CA GLY A 13 35.55 -35.24 -27.35
C GLY A 13 35.30 -34.32 -26.17
N PHE A 14 34.85 -33.08 -26.43
CA PHE A 14 34.26 -32.25 -25.39
C PHE A 14 32.92 -32.87 -24.94
N LEU A 15 32.94 -33.63 -23.85
CA LEU A 15 31.73 -33.92 -23.11
C LEU A 15 31.25 -32.60 -22.48
N SER A 16 30.36 -31.93 -23.17
CA SER A 16 29.55 -30.84 -22.56
C SER A 16 28.64 -31.51 -21.53
N ILE A 17 29.04 -31.51 -20.26
CA ILE A 17 28.14 -31.79 -19.15
C ILE A 17 27.16 -30.63 -19.11
N SER A 18 26.04 -30.75 -19.80
CA SER A 18 24.87 -29.91 -19.55
C SER A 18 24.39 -30.21 -18.14
N ILE A 19 24.83 -29.43 -17.17
CA ILE A 19 24.16 -29.36 -15.88
C ILE A 19 22.76 -28.86 -16.20
N ALA A 20 21.80 -29.75 -16.36
CA ALA A 20 20.39 -29.40 -16.43
C ALA A 20 20.08 -28.66 -15.12
N GLN A 21 20.06 -27.34 -15.19
CA GLN A 21 19.61 -26.53 -14.09
C GLN A 21 18.19 -27.02 -13.77
N LYS A 22 18.00 -27.63 -12.59
CA LYS A 22 16.71 -28.17 -12.17
C LYS A 22 15.73 -27.03 -12.24
N LYS A 23 14.83 -27.05 -13.23
CA LYS A 23 13.83 -26.01 -13.41
C LYS A 23 13.00 -25.98 -12.12
N VAL A 24 13.13 -24.92 -11.35
CA VAL A 24 12.30 -24.73 -10.16
C VAL A 24 10.86 -24.71 -10.66
N GLU A 25 10.08 -25.66 -10.21
CA GLU A 25 8.69 -25.80 -10.60
C GLU A 25 7.90 -24.63 -9.99
N SER A 26 7.25 -23.80 -10.81
CA SER A 26 6.49 -22.65 -10.36
C SER A 26 5.38 -23.04 -9.37
N PRO A 27 5.03 -22.19 -8.41
CA PRO A 27 3.90 -22.45 -7.51
C PRO A 27 2.59 -22.52 -8.30
N LYS A 28 1.62 -23.29 -7.80
CA LYS A 28 0.26 -23.30 -8.38
C LYS A 28 -0.50 -22.01 -8.13
N LEU A 29 -0.18 -21.33 -7.03
CA LEU A 29 -0.79 -20.07 -6.63
C LEU A 29 0.26 -19.17 -5.97
N VAL A 30 0.32 -17.91 -6.38
CA VAL A 30 0.99 -16.85 -5.63
C VAL A 30 -0.05 -16.08 -4.84
N VAL A 31 0.22 -15.83 -3.56
CA VAL A 31 -0.63 -15.01 -2.69
C VAL A 31 0.17 -13.81 -2.23
N GLY A 32 -0.24 -12.62 -2.65
CA GLY A 32 0.30 -11.35 -2.16
C GLY A 32 -0.58 -10.80 -1.04
N ILE A 33 -0.04 -10.70 0.16
CA ILE A 33 -0.72 -10.08 1.30
C ILE A 33 -0.07 -8.73 1.58
N VAL A 34 -0.86 -7.67 1.50
CA VAL A 34 -0.49 -6.33 1.93
C VAL A 34 -1.32 -5.99 3.17
N ILE A 35 -0.67 -5.63 4.27
CA ILE A 35 -1.32 -5.15 5.48
C ILE A 35 -1.07 -3.66 5.55
N ASP A 36 -2.11 -2.89 5.25
CA ASP A 36 -2.09 -1.43 5.16
C ASP A 36 -1.59 -0.80 6.48
N GLN A 37 -0.58 0.06 6.41
CA GLN A 37 0.02 0.77 7.54
C GLN A 37 0.77 -0.14 8.55
N MET A 38 1.24 -1.33 8.14
CA MET A 38 1.92 -2.22 9.09
C MET A 38 3.35 -1.78 9.38
N CYS A 39 3.60 -1.28 10.59
CA CYS A 39 4.96 -1.06 11.10
C CYS A 39 5.72 -2.38 11.26
N TYR A 40 6.99 -2.38 10.84
CA TYR A 40 7.87 -3.53 11.01
C TYR A 40 7.95 -4.02 12.46
N GLU A 41 7.96 -3.09 13.42
CA GLU A 41 8.07 -3.41 14.84
C GLU A 41 6.90 -4.23 15.42
N TYR A 42 5.70 -4.18 14.81
CA TYR A 42 4.54 -4.94 15.29
C TYR A 42 4.80 -6.45 15.32
N LEU A 43 5.63 -6.96 14.40
CA LEU A 43 6.03 -8.38 14.38
C LEU A 43 6.73 -8.82 15.66
N TYR A 44 7.43 -7.91 16.33
CA TYR A 44 8.20 -8.20 17.55
C TYR A 44 7.48 -7.68 18.80
N ARG A 45 6.89 -6.50 18.71
CA ARG A 45 6.17 -5.91 19.84
C ARG A 45 5.03 -6.80 20.31
N PHE A 46 4.27 -7.38 19.40
CA PHE A 46 3.16 -8.27 19.71
C PHE A 46 3.48 -9.75 19.61
N GLU A 47 4.74 -10.13 19.38
CA GLU A 47 5.14 -11.53 19.13
C GLU A 47 4.66 -12.49 20.22
N SER A 48 4.75 -12.09 21.49
CA SER A 48 4.36 -12.95 22.63
C SER A 48 2.92 -13.47 22.50
N LYS A 49 2.02 -12.68 21.89
CA LYS A 49 0.58 -12.93 21.75
C LYS A 49 0.18 -13.57 20.43
N PHE A 50 1.08 -13.61 19.45
CA PHE A 50 0.78 -14.27 18.17
C PHE A 50 0.70 -15.79 18.31
N SER A 51 -0.21 -16.37 17.55
CA SER A 51 -0.38 -17.82 17.43
C SER A 51 0.84 -18.46 16.75
N LYS A 52 0.98 -19.78 16.92
CA LYS A 52 2.06 -20.53 16.24
C LYS A 52 1.85 -20.65 14.72
N ASN A 53 0.64 -20.40 14.23
CA ASN A 53 0.22 -20.70 12.86
C ASN A 53 0.01 -19.48 11.96
N GLY A 54 0.06 -18.27 12.50
CA GLY A 54 -0.02 -16.98 11.81
C GLY A 54 1.36 -16.39 11.49
N PHE A 55 1.63 -15.17 11.94
CA PHE A 55 2.89 -14.47 11.69
C PHE A 55 4.11 -15.29 12.11
N LYS A 56 4.07 -15.95 13.28
CA LYS A 56 5.18 -16.82 13.72
C LYS A 56 5.48 -17.96 12.75
N LYS A 57 4.45 -18.54 12.11
CA LYS A 57 4.66 -19.58 11.09
C LYS A 57 5.44 -19.04 9.90
N LEU A 58 5.04 -17.86 9.42
CA LEU A 58 5.70 -17.20 8.28
C LEU A 58 7.14 -16.82 8.61
N MET A 59 7.38 -16.14 9.74
CA MET A 59 8.71 -15.73 10.20
C MET A 59 9.65 -16.92 10.40
N ASN A 60 9.16 -18.00 11.02
CA ASN A 60 9.99 -19.14 11.40
C ASN A 60 10.24 -20.14 10.27
N ASN A 61 9.41 -20.16 9.23
CA ASN A 61 9.49 -21.17 8.17
C ASN A 61 9.71 -20.60 6.76
N GLY A 62 9.78 -19.27 6.63
CA GLY A 62 10.01 -18.54 5.40
C GLY A 62 11.33 -17.77 5.37
N THR A 63 11.47 -16.90 4.41
CA THR A 63 12.54 -15.87 4.38
C THR A 63 12.00 -14.58 4.96
N HIS A 64 12.64 -14.09 6.01
CA HIS A 64 12.31 -12.83 6.65
C HIS A 64 13.33 -11.76 6.27
N CYS A 65 12.89 -10.76 5.49
CA CYS A 65 13.68 -9.59 5.13
C CYS A 65 13.56 -8.54 6.25
N ARG A 66 14.70 -8.28 6.93
CA ARG A 66 14.74 -7.48 8.16
C ARG A 66 14.81 -5.98 7.93
N ASN A 67 15.09 -5.54 6.71
CA ASN A 67 15.31 -4.14 6.37
C ASN A 67 14.73 -3.81 5.00
N THR A 68 13.40 -3.91 4.90
CA THR A 68 12.66 -3.55 3.70
C THR A 68 12.17 -2.12 3.80
N GLN A 69 12.45 -1.30 2.79
CA GLN A 69 12.25 0.13 2.82
C GLN A 69 11.56 0.64 1.55
N TYR A 70 10.73 1.65 1.72
CA TYR A 70 10.33 2.53 0.62
C TYR A 70 11.47 3.49 0.31
N ASN A 71 11.77 3.67 -0.95
CA ASN A 71 12.84 4.53 -1.45
C ASN A 71 12.32 5.79 -2.16
N TYR A 72 11.06 6.14 -1.95
CA TYR A 72 10.39 7.32 -2.48
C TYR A 72 9.38 7.89 -1.49
N VAL A 73 8.87 9.08 -1.78
CA VAL A 73 7.72 9.72 -1.13
C VAL A 73 6.74 10.25 -2.20
N PRO A 74 5.42 10.32 -1.85
CA PRO A 74 4.83 10.03 -0.55
C PRO A 74 4.62 8.53 -0.30
N THR A 75 4.79 8.12 0.95
CA THR A 75 4.50 6.76 1.42
C THR A 75 3.00 6.63 1.74
N PHE A 76 2.21 6.48 0.69
CA PHE A 76 0.74 6.38 0.72
C PHE A 76 0.25 5.04 0.13
N THR A 77 -1.01 4.71 0.43
CA THR A 77 -1.66 3.45 0.01
C THR A 77 -1.56 3.22 -1.50
N GLY A 78 -1.98 4.21 -2.32
CA GLY A 78 -1.97 4.10 -3.78
C GLY A 78 -0.57 3.85 -4.35
N PRO A 79 0.41 4.76 -4.13
CA PRO A 79 1.80 4.56 -4.53
C PRO A 79 2.41 3.26 -4.01
N GLY A 80 2.12 2.90 -2.75
CA GLY A 80 2.65 1.68 -2.12
C GLY A 80 2.19 0.42 -2.84
N HIS A 81 0.89 0.26 -3.06
CA HIS A 81 0.35 -0.88 -3.79
C HIS A 81 0.85 -0.93 -5.23
N ALA A 82 0.87 0.21 -5.93
CA ALA A 82 1.40 0.28 -7.30
C ALA A 82 2.86 -0.17 -7.35
N SER A 83 3.71 0.31 -6.44
CA SER A 83 5.14 -0.02 -6.42
C SER A 83 5.44 -1.48 -6.11
N ILE A 84 4.68 -2.09 -5.17
CA ILE A 84 4.81 -3.52 -4.85
C ILE A 84 4.60 -4.38 -6.10
N TYR A 85 3.57 -4.07 -6.90
CA TYR A 85 3.13 -4.92 -8.00
C TYR A 85 3.71 -4.54 -9.38
N THR A 86 4.16 -3.30 -9.59
CA THR A 86 4.89 -2.90 -10.80
C THR A 86 6.39 -3.08 -10.70
N GLY A 87 6.93 -3.08 -9.46
CA GLY A 87 8.37 -3.16 -9.19
C GLY A 87 9.11 -1.88 -9.57
N THR A 88 8.42 -0.73 -9.56
CA THR A 88 9.01 0.59 -9.84
C THR A 88 8.40 1.67 -8.95
N THR A 89 8.85 2.90 -9.08
CA THR A 89 8.49 4.05 -8.26
C THR A 89 7.46 4.96 -8.95
N PRO A 90 6.78 5.87 -8.22
CA PRO A 90 5.72 6.73 -8.76
C PRO A 90 6.10 7.52 -10.02
N ASP A 91 7.33 7.99 -10.15
CA ASP A 91 7.83 8.68 -11.34
C ASP A 91 7.69 7.86 -12.64
N ASN A 92 7.63 6.53 -12.53
CA ASN A 92 7.47 5.61 -13.66
C ASN A 92 6.05 5.03 -13.76
N HIS A 93 5.42 4.66 -12.63
CA HIS A 93 4.08 4.05 -12.69
C HIS A 93 2.93 5.05 -12.64
N GLY A 94 3.19 6.34 -12.35
CA GLY A 94 2.24 7.44 -12.46
C GLY A 94 1.27 7.62 -11.27
N ILE A 95 1.26 6.73 -10.27
CA ILE A 95 0.43 6.86 -9.07
C ILE A 95 1.23 7.65 -8.03
N ILE A 96 1.01 8.96 -7.97
CA ILE A 96 1.79 9.91 -7.14
C ILE A 96 1.18 10.16 -5.75
N GLY A 97 -0.03 9.70 -5.51
CA GLY A 97 -0.76 9.87 -4.26
C GLY A 97 -1.99 8.98 -4.21
N ASN A 98 -2.75 9.05 -3.14
CA ASN A 98 -4.10 8.50 -3.10
C ASN A 98 -5.06 9.36 -3.92
N GLU A 99 -4.80 10.67 -3.89
CA GLU A 99 -5.49 11.73 -4.60
C GLU A 99 -4.47 12.78 -5.00
N TRP A 100 -4.72 13.54 -6.06
CA TRP A 100 -3.92 14.70 -6.48
C TRP A 100 -4.78 15.66 -7.31
N PHE A 101 -4.34 16.91 -7.42
CA PHE A 101 -5.00 17.88 -8.27
C PHE A 101 -4.67 17.61 -9.74
N ASP A 102 -5.68 17.22 -10.51
CA ASP A 102 -5.57 17.07 -11.97
C ASP A 102 -5.80 18.42 -12.65
N ARG A 103 -4.72 18.96 -13.25
CA ARG A 103 -4.78 20.26 -13.94
C ARG A 103 -5.73 20.28 -15.13
N ASN A 104 -5.97 19.13 -15.79
CA ASN A 104 -6.88 19.06 -16.94
C ASN A 104 -8.34 19.02 -16.48
N ALA A 105 -8.62 18.34 -15.39
CA ALA A 105 -9.96 18.29 -14.79
C ALA A 105 -10.28 19.55 -13.98
N GLY A 106 -9.25 20.25 -13.46
CA GLY A 106 -9.41 21.40 -12.57
C GLY A 106 -9.91 21.02 -11.17
N GLU A 107 -9.76 19.76 -10.79
CA GLU A 107 -10.23 19.22 -9.50
C GLU A 107 -9.31 18.12 -8.97
N THR A 108 -9.47 17.80 -7.68
CA THR A 108 -8.76 16.68 -7.06
C THR A 108 -9.39 15.36 -7.48
N VAL A 109 -8.56 14.44 -7.99
CA VAL A 109 -8.97 13.13 -8.47
C VAL A 109 -8.39 12.01 -7.61
N ASN A 110 -9.15 10.94 -7.42
CA ASN A 110 -8.69 9.71 -6.78
C ASN A 110 -7.84 8.89 -7.76
N CYS A 111 -6.79 8.24 -7.27
CA CYS A 111 -5.80 7.51 -8.07
C CYS A 111 -6.34 6.33 -8.89
N VAL A 112 -7.57 5.90 -8.64
CA VAL A 112 -8.26 4.83 -9.39
C VAL A 112 -9.59 5.28 -9.98
N PHE A 113 -9.92 6.57 -9.90
CA PHE A 113 -11.15 7.11 -10.48
C PHE A 113 -11.11 6.99 -12.01
N ASP A 114 -12.25 6.58 -12.58
CA ASP A 114 -12.44 6.47 -14.03
C ASP A 114 -13.89 6.84 -14.39
N SER A 115 -14.08 8.02 -14.96
CA SER A 115 -15.39 8.53 -15.37
C SER A 115 -16.07 7.69 -16.47
N THR A 116 -15.31 6.86 -17.19
CA THR A 116 -15.82 5.99 -18.25
C THR A 116 -16.33 4.65 -17.73
N ALA A 117 -15.94 4.28 -16.49
CA ALA A 117 -16.40 3.07 -15.81
C ALA A 117 -17.71 3.33 -15.05
N TYR A 118 -18.48 2.27 -14.86
CA TYR A 118 -19.64 2.27 -13.97
C TYR A 118 -19.57 1.10 -12.99
N GLY A 119 -20.26 1.26 -11.85
CA GLY A 119 -20.25 0.25 -10.80
C GLY A 119 -20.99 -1.02 -11.21
N ILE A 120 -20.46 -2.16 -10.77
CA ILE A 120 -21.14 -3.46 -10.82
C ILE A 120 -21.38 -3.89 -9.37
N GLY A 121 -22.65 -3.94 -8.97
CA GLY A 121 -23.08 -4.19 -7.58
C GLY A 121 -23.30 -2.93 -6.74
N THR A 122 -23.11 -1.75 -7.34
CA THR A 122 -23.40 -0.44 -6.72
C THR A 122 -23.73 0.59 -7.81
N ASP A 123 -24.61 1.54 -7.48
CA ASP A 123 -24.89 2.73 -8.28
C ASP A 123 -24.12 3.97 -7.79
N SER A 124 -23.32 3.81 -6.74
CA SER A 124 -22.55 4.90 -6.14
C SER A 124 -21.31 5.27 -6.98
N GLN A 125 -20.74 6.44 -6.72
CA GLN A 125 -19.48 6.88 -7.34
C GLN A 125 -18.31 5.93 -7.00
N ASN A 126 -18.40 5.19 -5.88
CA ASN A 126 -17.40 4.20 -5.47
C ASN A 126 -17.22 3.06 -6.48
N GLY A 127 -18.14 2.88 -7.44
CA GLY A 127 -18.03 1.92 -8.53
C GLY A 127 -17.33 2.46 -9.78
N LYS A 128 -17.03 3.76 -9.88
CA LYS A 128 -16.38 4.37 -11.05
C LYS A 128 -14.86 4.31 -10.93
N CYS A 129 -14.33 3.11 -10.99
CA CYS A 129 -12.91 2.87 -10.74
C CYS A 129 -12.30 1.91 -11.76
N SER A 130 -11.05 2.18 -12.13
CA SER A 130 -10.19 1.31 -12.94
C SER A 130 -8.72 1.62 -12.69
N PRO A 131 -7.76 0.85 -13.23
CA PRO A 131 -6.34 1.21 -13.19
C PRO A 131 -5.97 2.29 -14.23
N HIS A 132 -6.87 3.23 -14.54
CA HIS A 132 -6.73 4.24 -15.60
C HIS A 132 -5.44 5.05 -15.49
N TYR A 133 -5.09 5.49 -14.27
CA TYR A 133 -3.88 6.30 -14.03
C TYR A 133 -2.60 5.47 -13.89
N LEU A 134 -2.70 4.14 -13.79
CA LEU A 134 -1.52 3.27 -13.69
C LEU A 134 -0.83 3.14 -15.06
N LYS A 135 0.34 3.76 -15.22
CA LYS A 135 1.08 3.84 -16.50
C LYS A 135 2.02 2.64 -16.74
N ALA A 136 2.15 1.75 -15.77
CA ALA A 136 3.04 0.59 -15.82
C ALA A 136 2.26 -0.73 -15.68
N ASN A 137 2.75 -1.78 -16.36
CA ASN A 137 2.22 -3.12 -16.15
C ASN A 137 2.61 -3.65 -14.77
N THR A 138 1.73 -4.40 -14.15
CA THR A 138 1.99 -5.13 -12.91
C THR A 138 2.59 -6.52 -13.19
N ILE A 139 3.11 -7.16 -12.15
CA ILE A 139 3.52 -8.59 -12.23
C ILE A 139 2.31 -9.49 -12.51
N THR A 140 1.12 -9.11 -12.08
CA THR A 140 -0.13 -9.80 -12.35
C THR A 140 -0.56 -9.66 -13.81
N ASP A 141 -0.36 -8.48 -14.43
CA ASP A 141 -0.52 -8.29 -15.87
C ASP A 141 0.48 -9.15 -16.64
N GLN A 142 1.75 -9.12 -16.22
CA GLN A 142 2.80 -9.88 -16.89
C GLN A 142 2.57 -11.39 -16.82
N LEU A 143 2.05 -11.88 -15.69
CA LEU A 143 1.61 -13.28 -15.57
C LEU A 143 0.53 -13.62 -16.60
N ARG A 144 -0.51 -12.79 -16.71
CA ARG A 144 -1.61 -12.97 -17.66
C ARG A 144 -1.17 -12.86 -19.11
N MET A 145 -0.25 -11.95 -19.44
CA MET A 145 0.32 -11.82 -20.79
C MET A 145 1.15 -13.04 -21.16
N THR A 146 1.89 -13.62 -20.21
CA THR A 146 2.72 -14.81 -20.44
C THR A 146 1.89 -16.10 -20.47
N TYR A 147 0.94 -16.21 -19.55
CA TYR A 147 0.07 -17.38 -19.37
C TYR A 147 -1.41 -16.94 -19.37
N PRO A 148 -2.06 -16.82 -20.53
CA PRO A 148 -3.41 -16.25 -20.65
C PRO A 148 -4.50 -16.99 -19.88
N SER A 149 -4.30 -18.27 -19.54
CA SER A 149 -5.21 -19.07 -18.72
C SER A 149 -5.04 -18.87 -17.21
N SER A 150 -3.95 -18.23 -16.76
CA SER A 150 -3.78 -17.85 -15.36
C SER A 150 -4.89 -16.92 -14.91
N LYS A 151 -5.34 -17.08 -13.67
CA LYS A 151 -6.34 -16.22 -13.04
C LYS A 151 -5.68 -15.25 -12.08
N VAL A 152 -6.13 -14.01 -12.12
CA VAL A 152 -5.73 -12.96 -11.18
C VAL A 152 -6.99 -12.44 -10.49
N ILE A 153 -7.07 -12.63 -9.18
CA ILE A 153 -8.15 -12.12 -8.34
C ILE A 153 -7.53 -11.21 -7.28
N SER A 154 -8.11 -10.02 -7.14
CA SER A 154 -7.63 -9.02 -6.19
C SER A 154 -8.77 -8.49 -5.33
N MET A 155 -8.49 -8.19 -4.05
CA MET A 155 -9.51 -7.73 -3.12
C MET A 155 -8.95 -6.88 -2.00
N SER A 156 -9.76 -5.90 -1.58
CA SER A 156 -9.47 -5.03 -0.44
C SER A 156 -10.73 -4.36 0.09
N ILE A 157 -10.65 -3.75 1.26
CA ILE A 157 -11.67 -2.81 1.72
C ILE A 157 -11.55 -1.49 0.94
N LYS A 158 -10.33 -0.99 0.69
CA LYS A 158 -10.08 0.20 -0.14
C LYS A 158 -10.04 -0.18 -1.63
N ASP A 159 -10.62 0.64 -2.49
CA ASP A 159 -10.63 0.49 -3.95
C ASP A 159 -9.23 0.30 -4.55
N ARG A 160 -8.31 1.23 -4.26
CA ARG A 160 -6.92 1.23 -4.72
C ARG A 160 -6.13 0.02 -4.27
N GLY A 161 -6.43 -0.51 -3.06
CA GLY A 161 -5.83 -1.74 -2.53
C GLY A 161 -6.24 -3.01 -3.27
N ALA A 162 -7.36 -2.98 -4.01
CA ALA A 162 -7.80 -4.06 -4.87
C ALA A 162 -7.38 -3.84 -6.35
N ILE A 163 -7.53 -2.63 -6.84
CA ILE A 163 -7.38 -2.30 -8.27
C ILE A 163 -5.92 -2.32 -8.70
N LEU A 164 -5.04 -1.63 -7.96
CA LEU A 164 -3.63 -1.50 -8.33
C LEU A 164 -2.87 -2.83 -8.31
N PRO A 165 -3.05 -3.72 -7.30
CA PRO A 165 -2.49 -5.06 -7.35
C PRO A 165 -3.04 -5.96 -8.47
N GLY A 166 -4.33 -5.83 -8.76
CA GLY A 166 -4.97 -6.57 -9.85
C GLY A 166 -4.44 -6.21 -11.23
N GLY A 167 -4.05 -4.94 -11.39
CA GLY A 167 -3.55 -4.40 -12.66
C GLY A 167 -4.62 -4.29 -13.73
N HIS A 168 -4.17 -4.16 -14.99
CA HIS A 168 -5.03 -3.94 -16.15
C HIS A 168 -5.75 -5.22 -16.62
N LEU A 169 -5.16 -6.39 -16.36
CA LEU A 169 -5.62 -7.68 -16.91
C LEU A 169 -6.24 -8.60 -15.84
N SER A 170 -6.62 -8.05 -14.67
CA SER A 170 -7.27 -8.82 -13.62
C SER A 170 -8.54 -9.53 -14.11
N ASN A 171 -8.73 -10.78 -13.67
CA ASN A 171 -9.98 -11.51 -13.86
C ASN A 171 -11.09 -11.02 -12.94
N GLY A 172 -10.75 -10.29 -11.87
CA GLY A 172 -11.69 -9.66 -10.95
C GLY A 172 -10.96 -8.93 -9.85
N SER A 173 -11.16 -7.61 -9.77
CA SER A 173 -10.76 -6.77 -8.65
C SER A 173 -12.02 -6.34 -7.91
N TYR A 174 -12.06 -6.61 -6.59
CA TYR A 174 -13.23 -6.39 -5.75
C TYR A 174 -12.87 -5.52 -4.55
N TRP A 175 -13.69 -4.51 -4.26
CA TRP A 175 -13.50 -3.64 -3.11
C TRP A 175 -14.82 -3.43 -2.37
N PHE A 176 -14.70 -2.99 -1.13
CA PHE A 176 -15.86 -2.77 -0.28
C PHE A 176 -16.50 -1.41 -0.57
N ASP A 177 -17.80 -1.40 -0.81
CA ASP A 177 -18.59 -0.18 -0.93
C ASP A 177 -19.22 0.16 0.44
N ASN A 178 -18.74 1.22 1.06
CA ASN A 178 -19.21 1.69 2.37
C ASN A 178 -20.63 2.28 2.36
N ILE A 179 -21.25 2.43 1.17
CA ILE A 179 -22.63 2.87 1.03
C ILE A 179 -23.57 1.66 1.10
N THR A 180 -23.26 0.59 0.41
CA THR A 180 -24.09 -0.62 0.33
C THR A 180 -23.71 -1.70 1.33
N GLY A 181 -22.50 -1.65 1.90
CA GLY A 181 -21.97 -2.69 2.77
C GLY A 181 -21.60 -3.99 2.05
N LYS A 182 -21.26 -3.92 0.77
CA LYS A 182 -21.03 -5.07 -0.12
C LYS A 182 -19.68 -4.99 -0.80
N PHE A 183 -19.15 -6.12 -1.23
CA PHE A 183 -18.09 -6.14 -2.23
C PHE A 183 -18.67 -5.82 -3.61
N VAL A 184 -18.02 -4.90 -4.29
CA VAL A 184 -18.38 -4.40 -5.63
C VAL A 184 -17.18 -4.49 -6.57
N THR A 185 -17.42 -4.25 -7.84
CA THR A 185 -16.41 -4.11 -8.88
C THR A 185 -16.86 -3.05 -9.89
N SER A 186 -16.15 -2.88 -10.99
CA SER A 186 -16.57 -1.97 -12.07
C SER A 186 -16.71 -2.68 -13.43
N SER A 187 -17.33 -1.95 -14.35
CA SER A 187 -17.47 -2.38 -15.75
C SER A 187 -16.14 -2.59 -16.47
N TYR A 188 -15.03 -2.04 -15.93
CA TYR A 188 -13.69 -2.31 -16.43
C TYR A 188 -13.32 -3.79 -16.29
N PHE A 189 -13.60 -4.39 -15.14
CA PHE A 189 -13.21 -5.76 -14.80
C PHE A 189 -14.28 -6.80 -15.15
N LYS A 190 -15.57 -6.45 -15.03
CA LYS A 190 -16.68 -7.39 -15.18
C LYS A 190 -17.86 -6.75 -15.93
N LYS A 191 -18.57 -7.57 -16.71
CA LYS A 191 -19.86 -7.16 -17.29
C LYS A 191 -21.01 -7.31 -16.29
N GLU A 192 -20.92 -8.31 -15.41
CA GLU A 192 -21.91 -8.61 -14.38
C GLU A 192 -21.22 -9.19 -13.14
N MET A 193 -21.86 -9.06 -12.00
CA MET A 193 -21.34 -9.59 -10.73
C MET A 193 -21.37 -11.13 -10.77
N PRO A 194 -20.25 -11.82 -10.49
CA PRO A 194 -20.23 -13.28 -10.39
C PRO A 194 -21.24 -13.79 -9.36
N PHE A 195 -21.87 -14.92 -9.65
CA PHE A 195 -22.88 -15.51 -8.78
C PHE A 195 -22.39 -15.74 -7.35
N TRP A 196 -21.16 -16.22 -7.19
CA TRP A 196 -20.59 -16.46 -5.86
C TRP A 196 -20.40 -15.16 -5.05
N VAL A 197 -20.07 -14.04 -5.71
CA VAL A 197 -19.95 -12.72 -5.05
C VAL A 197 -21.32 -12.23 -4.59
N ASN A 198 -22.36 -12.36 -5.44
CA ASN A 198 -23.73 -12.04 -5.06
C ASN A 198 -24.17 -12.88 -3.84
N THR A 199 -23.93 -14.20 -3.87
CA THR A 199 -24.25 -15.11 -2.76
C THR A 199 -23.50 -14.73 -1.49
N PHE A 200 -22.22 -14.30 -1.60
CA PHE A 200 -21.45 -13.82 -0.46
C PHE A 200 -22.04 -12.52 0.12
N ASN A 201 -22.37 -11.56 -0.74
CA ASN A 201 -22.97 -10.29 -0.34
C ASN A 201 -24.35 -10.46 0.32
N GLU A 202 -25.14 -11.45 -0.11
CA GLU A 202 -26.45 -11.76 0.46
C GLU A 202 -26.37 -12.27 1.91
N LYS A 203 -25.20 -12.80 2.35
CA LYS A 203 -24.98 -13.20 3.76
C LYS A 203 -24.98 -12.01 4.72
N ASN A 204 -24.84 -10.78 4.20
CA ASN A 204 -24.98 -9.52 4.91
C ASN A 204 -24.11 -9.43 6.20
N TYR A 205 -22.90 -9.97 6.14
CA TYR A 205 -21.96 -10.02 7.25
C TYR A 205 -21.66 -8.66 7.89
N PRO A 206 -21.45 -7.55 7.15
CA PRO A 206 -21.17 -6.26 7.77
C PRO A 206 -22.26 -5.80 8.72
N ASN A 207 -23.55 -5.96 8.36
CA ASN A 207 -24.66 -5.66 9.27
C ASN A 207 -24.67 -6.58 10.50
N ASN A 208 -24.31 -7.86 10.33
CA ASN A 208 -24.24 -8.79 11.44
C ASN A 208 -23.13 -8.39 12.43
N TYR A 209 -21.97 -7.92 11.93
CA TYR A 209 -20.88 -7.41 12.75
C TYR A 209 -21.25 -6.10 13.45
N LEU A 210 -21.95 -5.19 12.76
CA LEU A 210 -22.45 -3.94 13.38
C LEU A 210 -23.49 -4.15 14.50
N ASN A 211 -24.02 -5.36 14.65
CA ASN A 211 -24.88 -5.75 15.79
C ASN A 211 -24.10 -6.39 16.95
N GLN A 212 -22.78 -6.41 16.89
CA GLN A 212 -21.90 -6.98 17.92
C GLN A 212 -21.18 -5.90 18.71
N THR A 213 -20.50 -6.32 19.75
CA THR A 213 -19.58 -5.50 20.53
C THR A 213 -18.15 -5.91 20.22
N TRP A 214 -17.30 -4.95 19.88
CA TRP A 214 -15.86 -5.17 19.83
C TRP A 214 -15.32 -5.08 21.27
N ASN A 215 -15.09 -6.26 21.87
CA ASN A 215 -14.37 -6.41 23.12
C ASN A 215 -12.93 -6.78 22.83
N THR A 216 -12.01 -6.52 23.74
CA THR A 216 -10.65 -7.07 23.65
C THR A 216 -10.68 -8.59 23.60
N LEU A 217 -9.80 -9.20 22.82
CA LEU A 217 -9.69 -10.66 22.67
C LEU A 217 -9.12 -11.32 23.94
N LEU A 218 -8.20 -10.64 24.60
CA LEU A 218 -7.57 -11.03 25.86
C LEU A 218 -8.11 -10.17 26.99
N LEU A 219 -7.74 -10.47 28.24
CA LEU A 219 -8.03 -9.59 29.37
C LEU A 219 -7.29 -8.26 29.19
N LEU A 220 -7.90 -7.14 29.56
CA LEU A 220 -7.36 -5.80 29.32
C LEU A 220 -5.96 -5.61 29.94
N GLU A 221 -5.71 -6.20 31.09
CA GLU A 221 -4.41 -6.19 31.76
C GLU A 221 -3.28 -6.95 31.05
N GLU A 222 -3.61 -7.72 30.01
CA GLU A 222 -2.64 -8.43 29.18
C GLU A 222 -2.07 -7.55 28.05
N TYR A 223 -2.70 -6.41 27.75
CA TYR A 223 -2.24 -5.47 26.70
C TYR A 223 -1.14 -4.53 27.21
N LYS A 224 0.02 -5.11 27.53
CA LYS A 224 1.16 -4.40 28.16
C LYS A 224 2.09 -3.73 27.17
N GLU A 225 1.95 -4.03 25.90
CA GLU A 225 2.76 -3.49 24.81
C GLU A 225 2.17 -2.20 24.23
N SER A 226 1.04 -1.76 24.75
CA SER A 226 0.31 -0.56 24.36
C SER A 226 0.20 0.47 25.49
N GLU A 227 -0.14 1.72 25.16
CA GLU A 227 -0.49 2.77 26.11
C GLU A 227 -1.83 2.41 26.80
N PRO A 228 -2.19 3.07 27.92
CA PRO A 228 -3.48 2.80 28.59
C PRO A 228 -4.70 3.00 27.69
N ASP A 229 -5.76 2.21 27.91
CA ASP A 229 -7.01 2.19 27.14
C ASP A 229 -7.67 3.58 26.97
N ASN A 230 -7.61 4.46 27.95
CA ASN A 230 -8.08 5.84 27.84
C ASN A 230 -6.92 6.78 27.51
N SER A 231 -6.47 6.76 26.27
CA SER A 231 -5.34 7.57 25.82
C SER A 231 -5.79 8.95 25.32
N PRO A 232 -5.12 10.05 25.69
CA PRO A 232 -5.43 11.39 25.20
C PRO A 232 -5.07 11.60 23.72
N TYR A 233 -4.31 10.69 23.13
CA TYR A 233 -3.82 10.77 21.75
C TYR A 233 -4.78 10.22 20.71
N GLU A 234 -5.82 9.52 21.15
CA GLU A 234 -6.76 8.79 20.32
C GLU A 234 -7.98 9.63 19.92
N GLN A 235 -8.40 9.44 18.68
CA GLN A 235 -9.68 9.99 18.20
C GLN A 235 -10.84 9.15 18.74
N LEU A 236 -12.01 9.79 18.83
CA LEU A 236 -13.24 9.11 19.20
C LEU A 236 -13.89 8.53 17.93
N LEU A 237 -14.20 7.24 17.95
CA LEU A 237 -15.12 6.68 16.97
C LEU A 237 -16.52 7.29 17.15
N GLN A 238 -17.24 7.42 16.05
CA GLN A 238 -18.59 7.98 16.07
C GLN A 238 -19.48 7.26 17.10
N GLY A 239 -20.11 8.04 17.98
CA GLY A 239 -20.98 7.52 19.03
C GLY A 239 -20.30 7.24 20.38
N LYS A 240 -18.96 7.35 20.47
CA LYS A 240 -18.19 7.19 21.72
C LYS A 240 -17.93 8.53 22.40
N LEU A 241 -17.86 8.53 23.71
CA LEU A 241 -17.45 9.67 24.55
C LEU A 241 -16.00 9.54 25.03
N THR A 242 -15.46 8.33 25.07
CA THR A 242 -14.08 8.00 25.41
C THR A 242 -13.55 6.96 24.44
N PRO A 243 -12.25 6.94 24.10
CA PRO A 243 -11.67 5.95 23.22
C PRO A 243 -11.33 4.67 24.01
N THR A 244 -12.33 4.05 24.62
CA THR A 244 -12.12 2.92 25.54
C THR A 244 -12.98 1.73 25.17
N PHE A 245 -12.46 0.53 25.39
CA PHE A 245 -13.25 -0.71 25.32
C PHE A 245 -14.34 -0.74 26.39
N PRO A 246 -15.46 -1.45 26.14
CA PRO A 246 -15.85 -2.06 24.88
C PRO A 246 -16.49 -1.07 23.88
N TYR A 247 -16.47 -1.41 22.59
CA TYR A 247 -17.17 -0.68 21.53
C TYR A 247 -18.47 -1.40 21.16
N ASP A 248 -19.60 -0.96 21.70
CA ASP A 248 -20.92 -1.48 21.32
C ASP A 248 -21.34 -0.88 19.97
N LEU A 249 -21.04 -1.63 18.88
CA LEU A 249 -21.25 -1.12 17.53
C LEU A 249 -22.73 -0.89 17.22
N LYS A 250 -23.62 -1.69 17.82
CA LYS A 250 -25.06 -1.52 17.65
C LYS A 250 -25.55 -0.20 18.22
N GLU A 251 -25.12 0.14 19.44
CA GLU A 251 -25.45 1.42 20.06
C GLU A 251 -24.83 2.59 19.30
N MET A 252 -23.56 2.45 18.87
CA MET A 252 -22.84 3.48 18.12
C MET A 252 -23.48 3.80 16.76
N CYS A 253 -24.10 2.81 16.10
CA CYS A 253 -24.84 2.99 14.85
C CYS A 253 -26.15 3.76 14.99
N LYS A 254 -26.70 3.93 16.20
CA LYS A 254 -27.98 4.62 16.46
C LYS A 254 -29.14 4.14 15.58
N GLY A 255 -29.20 2.83 15.33
CA GLY A 255 -30.28 2.19 14.54
C GLY A 255 -30.15 2.28 13.01
N GLN A 256 -29.12 2.92 12.49
CA GLN A 256 -28.80 2.93 11.06
C GLN A 256 -27.43 2.32 10.81
N PRO A 257 -27.26 1.45 9.82
CA PRO A 257 -25.94 0.89 9.47
C PRO A 257 -24.93 1.99 9.18
N ASN A 258 -23.75 1.87 9.78
CA ASN A 258 -22.59 2.73 9.52
C ASN A 258 -21.41 1.87 9.06
N PHE A 259 -21.26 1.70 7.77
CA PHE A 259 -20.21 0.84 7.22
C PHE A 259 -18.80 1.45 7.34
N ASN A 260 -18.66 2.76 7.55
CA ASN A 260 -17.39 3.35 7.95
C ASN A 260 -16.98 2.91 9.36
N LEU A 261 -17.97 2.77 10.28
CA LEU A 261 -17.69 2.20 11.60
C LEU A 261 -17.27 0.74 11.50
N PHE A 262 -17.92 -0.06 10.64
CA PHE A 262 -17.54 -1.46 10.40
C PHE A 262 -16.07 -1.57 9.94
N THR A 263 -15.64 -0.75 8.98
CA THR A 263 -14.27 -0.77 8.47
C THR A 263 -13.22 -0.31 9.49
N SER A 264 -13.65 0.40 10.55
CA SER A 264 -12.82 0.83 11.69
C SER A 264 -12.74 -0.23 12.80
N THR A 265 -12.98 -1.50 12.48
CA THR A 265 -12.95 -2.61 13.43
C THR A 265 -12.18 -3.82 12.87
N PRO A 266 -11.70 -4.74 13.72
CA PRO A 266 -11.03 -5.96 13.25
C PRO A 266 -11.98 -6.90 12.47
N PHE A 267 -13.28 -6.72 12.56
CA PHE A 267 -14.27 -7.53 11.83
C PHE A 267 -14.17 -7.36 10.31
N ALA A 268 -13.69 -6.20 9.85
CA ALA A 268 -13.42 -5.98 8.43
C ALA A 268 -12.31 -6.89 7.90
N ASN A 269 -11.30 -7.20 8.72
CA ASN A 269 -10.26 -8.16 8.34
C ASN A 269 -10.83 -9.59 8.24
N THR A 270 -11.67 -10.00 9.19
CA THR A 270 -12.37 -11.30 9.14
C THR A 270 -13.24 -11.42 7.89
N TYR A 271 -14.00 -10.37 7.58
CA TYR A 271 -14.85 -10.31 6.39
C TYR A 271 -14.05 -10.42 5.09
N LEU A 272 -12.90 -9.74 4.99
CA LEU A 272 -12.02 -9.84 3.85
C LEU A 272 -11.40 -11.24 3.73
N THR A 273 -11.00 -11.86 4.84
CA THR A 273 -10.50 -13.24 4.83
C THR A 273 -11.57 -14.23 4.37
N ASP A 274 -12.83 -14.05 4.80
CA ASP A 274 -13.96 -14.86 4.33
C ASP A 274 -14.12 -14.75 2.82
N PHE A 275 -14.06 -13.52 2.27
CA PHE A 275 -14.15 -13.28 0.84
C PHE A 275 -12.97 -13.91 0.08
N ALA A 276 -11.75 -13.82 0.63
CA ALA A 276 -10.57 -14.45 0.04
C ALA A 276 -10.70 -15.97 -0.01
N VAL A 277 -11.18 -16.59 1.07
CA VAL A 277 -11.43 -18.03 1.12
C VAL A 277 -12.49 -18.44 0.09
N GLU A 278 -13.62 -17.72 0.02
CA GLU A 278 -14.66 -17.99 -0.98
C GLU A 278 -14.10 -17.86 -2.42
N SER A 279 -13.24 -16.88 -2.69
CA SER A 279 -12.61 -16.72 -4.01
C SER A 279 -11.71 -17.91 -4.38
N ILE A 280 -10.91 -18.43 -3.42
CA ILE A 280 -10.06 -19.62 -3.64
C ILE A 280 -10.91 -20.83 -4.06
N TYR A 281 -12.08 -20.99 -3.45
CA TYR A 281 -12.97 -22.12 -3.72
C TYR A 281 -13.75 -21.96 -5.02
N ASN A 282 -14.35 -20.80 -5.25
CA ASN A 282 -15.26 -20.57 -6.40
C ASN A 282 -14.51 -20.31 -7.71
N GLU A 283 -13.36 -19.63 -7.66
CA GLU A 283 -12.51 -19.41 -8.82
C GLU A 283 -11.55 -20.59 -9.08
N MET A 284 -11.52 -21.59 -8.17
CA MET A 284 -10.65 -22.76 -8.25
C MET A 284 -9.16 -22.39 -8.38
N LEU A 285 -8.72 -21.38 -7.60
CA LEU A 285 -7.36 -20.86 -7.68
C LEU A 285 -6.31 -21.91 -7.33
N GLY A 286 -5.28 -22.04 -8.18
CA GLY A 286 -4.19 -22.99 -8.02
C GLY A 286 -4.60 -24.47 -8.22
N GLN A 287 -5.73 -24.76 -8.89
CA GLN A 287 -6.27 -26.11 -9.05
C GLN A 287 -6.18 -26.66 -10.48
N ASP A 288 -5.74 -25.86 -11.41
CA ASP A 288 -5.40 -26.28 -12.77
C ASP A 288 -3.88 -26.39 -12.99
N GLY A 289 -3.44 -26.52 -14.22
CA GLY A 289 -2.02 -26.67 -14.56
C GLY A 289 -1.23 -25.36 -14.66
N GLN A 290 -1.87 -24.21 -14.38
CA GLN A 290 -1.26 -22.88 -14.50
C GLN A 290 -1.12 -22.22 -13.13
N THR A 291 -0.14 -21.31 -13.00
CA THR A 291 0.00 -20.49 -11.80
C THR A 291 -1.05 -19.38 -11.81
N ASP A 292 -1.83 -19.29 -10.73
CA ASP A 292 -2.76 -18.19 -10.48
C ASP A 292 -2.17 -17.17 -9.51
N PHE A 293 -2.82 -16.01 -9.37
CA PHE A 293 -2.41 -14.97 -8.42
C PHE A 293 -3.61 -14.45 -7.62
N LEU A 294 -3.46 -14.39 -6.29
CA LEU A 294 -4.44 -13.84 -5.36
C LEU A 294 -3.81 -12.67 -4.62
N CYS A 295 -4.38 -11.46 -4.78
CA CYS A 295 -3.96 -10.26 -4.09
C CYS A 295 -4.95 -9.92 -2.98
N ILE A 296 -4.48 -9.80 -1.73
CA ILE A 296 -5.30 -9.47 -0.57
C ILE A 296 -4.67 -8.27 0.12
N SER A 297 -5.43 -7.17 0.27
CA SER A 297 -4.98 -5.99 1.02
C SER A 297 -5.91 -5.73 2.20
N TYR A 298 -5.38 -5.91 3.42
CA TYR A 298 -6.07 -5.67 4.68
C TYR A 298 -6.00 -4.18 5.04
N SER A 299 -7.09 -3.44 4.84
CA SER A 299 -7.12 -1.98 5.02
C SER A 299 -7.54 -1.53 6.42
N ALA A 300 -8.19 -2.38 7.22
CA ALA A 300 -8.63 -1.99 8.56
C ALA A 300 -7.46 -1.56 9.49
N PRO A 301 -6.24 -2.13 9.39
CA PRO A 301 -5.11 -1.68 10.19
C PRO A 301 -4.78 -0.18 10.00
N ASP A 302 -4.85 0.32 8.76
CA ASP A 302 -4.65 1.74 8.48
C ASP A 302 -5.78 2.61 9.03
N ILE A 303 -7.03 2.20 8.82
CA ILE A 303 -8.21 2.96 9.27
C ILE A 303 -8.20 3.09 10.80
N VAL A 304 -7.90 2.00 11.52
CA VAL A 304 -7.78 1.99 12.98
C VAL A 304 -6.53 2.76 13.41
N GLY A 305 -5.40 2.58 12.72
CA GLY A 305 -4.14 3.26 12.99
C GLY A 305 -4.24 4.78 12.90
N HIS A 306 -4.94 5.30 11.90
CA HIS A 306 -5.20 6.73 11.77
C HIS A 306 -5.96 7.30 12.98
N ALA A 307 -6.95 6.55 13.49
CA ALA A 307 -7.77 7.01 14.60
C ALA A 307 -7.05 6.92 15.95
N PHE A 308 -6.41 5.79 16.22
CA PHE A 308 -5.91 5.45 17.55
C PHE A 308 -4.38 5.58 17.69
N GLY A 309 -3.65 5.59 16.58
CA GLY A 309 -2.19 5.63 16.57
C GLY A 309 -1.56 4.25 16.84
N PRO A 310 -0.23 4.14 16.62
CA PRO A 310 0.47 2.85 16.62
C PRO A 310 0.62 2.21 18.02
N TYR A 311 0.36 2.93 19.10
CA TYR A 311 0.57 2.47 20.47
C TYR A 311 -0.73 2.20 21.24
N SER A 312 -1.88 2.17 20.56
CA SER A 312 -3.19 1.91 21.16
C SER A 312 -3.45 0.43 21.40
N ILE A 313 -4.34 0.13 22.35
CA ILE A 313 -4.83 -1.24 22.61
C ILE A 313 -5.64 -1.74 21.40
N GLU A 314 -6.35 -0.86 20.72
CA GLU A 314 -7.10 -1.18 19.51
C GLU A 314 -6.21 -1.76 18.41
N MET A 315 -5.03 -1.17 18.21
CA MET A 315 -4.06 -1.69 17.26
C MET A 315 -3.50 -3.05 17.69
N GLU A 316 -3.16 -3.21 18.96
CA GLU A 316 -2.68 -4.50 19.49
C GLU A 316 -3.75 -5.59 19.35
N ASP A 317 -5.01 -5.33 19.74
CA ASP A 317 -6.12 -6.28 19.61
C ASP A 317 -6.39 -6.63 18.13
N LEU A 318 -6.35 -5.64 17.25
CA LEU A 318 -6.51 -5.83 15.82
C LEU A 318 -5.42 -6.77 15.25
N TYR A 319 -4.16 -6.58 15.63
CA TYR A 319 -3.05 -7.43 15.13
C TYR A 319 -3.07 -8.84 15.72
N ILE A 320 -3.48 -9.03 16.98
CA ILE A 320 -3.68 -10.36 17.56
C ILE A 320 -4.77 -11.12 16.79
N ARG A 321 -5.87 -10.45 16.44
CA ARG A 321 -6.96 -11.04 15.63
C ARG A 321 -6.53 -11.28 14.18
N LEU A 322 -5.78 -10.35 13.58
CA LEU A 322 -5.26 -10.51 12.22
C LEU A 322 -4.31 -11.70 12.13
N ASP A 323 -3.48 -11.97 13.15
CA ASP A 323 -2.66 -13.18 13.22
C ASP A 323 -3.50 -14.46 13.08
N LEU A 324 -4.65 -14.51 13.75
CA LEU A 324 -5.57 -15.64 13.65
C LEU A 324 -6.20 -15.76 12.24
N GLU A 325 -6.50 -14.63 11.60
CA GLU A 325 -7.01 -14.60 10.23
C GLU A 325 -5.96 -15.06 9.22
N ILE A 326 -4.70 -14.63 9.36
CA ILE A 326 -3.57 -15.12 8.56
C ILE A 326 -3.37 -16.63 8.76
N ALA A 327 -3.46 -17.11 10.01
CA ALA A 327 -3.38 -18.54 10.30
C ALA A 327 -4.51 -19.33 9.61
N ARG A 328 -5.74 -18.80 9.63
CA ARG A 328 -6.92 -19.38 8.97
C ARG A 328 -6.75 -19.41 7.45
N LEU A 329 -6.31 -18.32 6.85
CA LEU A 329 -6.05 -18.23 5.41
C LEU A 329 -4.99 -19.26 4.98
N ILE A 330 -3.87 -19.36 5.68
CA ILE A 330 -2.82 -20.35 5.38
C ILE A 330 -3.37 -21.77 5.47
N LYS A 331 -4.19 -22.08 6.47
CA LYS A 331 -4.83 -23.39 6.63
C LYS A 331 -5.75 -23.75 5.44
N GLU A 332 -6.55 -22.79 4.95
CA GLU A 332 -7.41 -23.02 3.80
C GLU A 332 -6.62 -23.14 2.48
N LEU A 333 -5.51 -22.38 2.33
CA LEU A 333 -4.58 -22.54 1.22
C LEU A 333 -3.92 -23.93 1.22
N GLU A 334 -3.42 -24.41 2.38
CA GLU A 334 -2.83 -25.75 2.52
C GLU A 334 -3.85 -26.84 2.19
N LYS A 335 -5.11 -26.67 2.58
CA LYS A 335 -6.20 -27.61 2.32
C LYS A 335 -6.60 -27.66 0.86
N LYS A 336 -6.72 -26.50 0.20
CA LYS A 336 -7.32 -26.37 -1.13
C LYS A 336 -6.31 -26.45 -2.27
N VAL A 337 -5.18 -25.73 -2.14
CA VAL A 337 -4.11 -25.71 -3.15
C VAL A 337 -3.10 -26.81 -2.90
N GLY A 338 -2.86 -27.14 -1.64
CA GLY A 338 -1.92 -28.15 -1.18
C GLY A 338 -0.72 -27.56 -0.43
N LYS A 339 -0.28 -28.30 0.59
CA LYS A 339 0.90 -27.92 1.35
C LYS A 339 2.11 -27.84 0.41
N ASN A 340 2.87 -26.75 0.50
CA ASN A 340 4.02 -26.47 -0.36
C ASN A 340 3.70 -26.41 -1.88
N GLN A 341 2.47 -26.06 -2.26
CA GLN A 341 2.08 -25.83 -3.65
C GLN A 341 1.81 -24.36 -3.97
N PHE A 342 1.79 -23.49 -2.98
CA PHE A 342 1.65 -22.03 -3.13
C PHE A 342 2.86 -21.30 -2.57
N THR A 343 3.06 -20.08 -3.04
CA THR A 343 4.01 -19.11 -2.52
C THR A 343 3.25 -17.92 -2.00
N LEU A 344 3.66 -17.41 -0.84
CA LEU A 344 3.06 -16.25 -0.20
C LEU A 344 4.16 -15.23 0.07
N PHE A 345 3.89 -13.95 -0.21
CA PHE A 345 4.62 -12.84 0.40
C PHE A 345 3.66 -11.98 1.23
N LEU A 346 4.18 -11.46 2.33
CA LEU A 346 3.47 -10.53 3.21
C LEU A 346 4.32 -9.28 3.39
N THR A 347 3.72 -8.11 3.14
CA THR A 347 4.36 -6.80 3.30
C THR A 347 3.33 -5.75 3.71
N ALA A 348 3.74 -4.48 3.73
CA ALA A 348 2.87 -3.32 3.89
C ALA A 348 3.12 -2.29 2.79
N ASP A 349 2.14 -1.47 2.52
CA ASP A 349 2.20 -0.36 1.56
C ASP A 349 2.87 0.90 2.13
N HIS A 350 2.93 1.03 3.42
CA HIS A 350 3.69 2.00 4.24
C HIS A 350 3.58 1.60 5.71
N ALA A 351 4.32 2.31 6.57
CA ALA A 351 4.12 2.27 8.02
C ALA A 351 3.53 3.61 8.51
N VAL A 352 3.75 4.03 9.77
CA VAL A 352 3.08 5.21 10.32
C VAL A 352 3.92 5.89 11.40
N VAL A 353 3.86 7.24 11.44
CA VAL A 353 4.47 8.03 12.51
C VAL A 353 3.65 7.91 13.81
N PRO A 354 4.29 7.88 14.99
CA PRO A 354 3.58 8.04 16.25
C PRO A 354 2.78 9.35 16.28
N VAL A 355 1.68 9.39 17.03
CA VAL A 355 0.88 10.61 17.18
C VAL A 355 1.78 11.79 17.59
N PRO A 356 1.82 12.92 16.87
CA PRO A 356 2.77 13.99 17.18
C PRO A 356 2.62 14.54 18.60
N GLN A 357 1.40 14.60 19.16
CA GLN A 357 1.21 15.02 20.56
C GLN A 357 1.86 14.03 21.54
N TYR A 358 1.83 12.73 21.27
CA TYR A 358 2.56 11.72 22.05
C TYR A 358 4.08 11.99 22.03
N LEU A 359 4.63 12.31 20.84
CA LEU A 359 6.05 12.64 20.71
C LEU A 359 6.42 13.88 21.54
N LEU A 360 5.62 14.94 21.45
CA LEU A 360 5.81 16.18 22.20
C LEU A 360 5.78 15.94 23.73
N ASP A 361 4.82 15.18 24.22
CA ASP A 361 4.68 14.86 25.64
C ASP A 361 5.83 13.99 26.16
N LYS A 362 6.42 13.15 25.29
CA LYS A 362 7.65 12.37 25.58
C LYS A 362 8.93 13.17 25.33
N LYS A 363 8.85 14.46 24.96
CA LYS A 363 9.98 15.35 24.62
C LYS A 363 10.82 14.85 23.44
N LEU A 364 10.16 14.22 22.49
CA LEU A 364 10.72 13.79 21.21
C LEU A 364 10.36 14.82 20.12
N PRO A 365 11.14 14.90 19.02
CA PRO A 365 10.79 15.73 17.89
C PRO A 365 9.42 15.37 17.32
N GLY A 366 8.57 16.37 17.09
CA GLY A 366 7.23 16.21 16.53
C GLY A 366 6.45 17.51 16.57
N GLY A 367 5.37 17.59 15.81
CA GLY A 367 4.54 18.78 15.77
C GLY A 367 3.49 18.75 14.67
N TYR A 368 2.89 19.90 14.43
CA TYR A 368 1.84 20.08 13.44
C TYR A 368 2.12 21.29 12.58
N LEU A 369 1.94 21.16 11.26
CA LEU A 369 1.87 22.26 10.34
C LEU A 369 0.38 22.56 10.06
N PHE A 370 -0.10 23.74 10.49
CA PHE A 370 -1.49 24.15 10.23
C PHE A 370 -1.56 24.90 8.90
N LEU A 371 -2.09 24.23 7.86
CA LEU A 371 -2.01 24.68 6.48
C LEU A 371 -2.89 25.91 6.19
N GLU A 372 -4.12 25.97 6.73
CA GLU A 372 -5.11 26.99 6.33
C GLU A 372 -4.58 28.42 6.48
N SER A 373 -4.04 28.77 7.65
CA SER A 373 -3.51 30.13 7.88
C SER A 373 -2.28 30.45 7.04
N ASN A 374 -1.41 29.45 6.86
CA ASN A 374 -0.19 29.60 6.06
C ASN A 374 -0.51 29.75 4.56
N LEU A 375 -1.49 29.01 4.04
CA LEU A 375 -1.92 29.11 2.65
C LEU A 375 -2.62 30.44 2.36
N ILE A 376 -3.51 30.90 3.24
CA ILE A 376 -4.16 32.23 3.10
C ILE A 376 -3.09 33.32 3.01
N GLN A 377 -2.11 33.31 3.92
CA GLN A 377 -1.04 34.32 3.88
C GLN A 377 -0.20 34.18 2.61
N LEU A 378 0.13 32.97 2.18
CA LEU A 378 0.90 32.71 0.96
C LEU A 378 0.17 33.26 -0.28
N ASP A 379 -1.14 33.02 -0.41
CA ASP A 379 -1.96 33.53 -1.51
C ASP A 379 -1.96 35.07 -1.55
N GLU A 380 -2.11 35.72 -0.40
CA GLU A 380 -2.05 37.19 -0.30
C GLU A 380 -0.68 37.73 -0.73
N GLU A 381 0.41 37.09 -0.30
CA GLU A 381 1.77 37.49 -0.67
C GLU A 381 2.06 37.26 -2.16
N VAL A 382 1.61 36.15 -2.74
CA VAL A 382 1.74 35.83 -4.18
C VAL A 382 0.96 36.86 -5.00
N LYS A 383 -0.28 37.15 -4.62
CA LYS A 383 -1.12 38.18 -5.28
C LYS A 383 -0.50 39.57 -5.19
N SER A 384 0.07 39.94 -4.06
CA SER A 384 0.74 41.23 -3.87
C SER A 384 1.99 41.36 -4.75
N GLU A 385 2.78 40.31 -4.92
CA GLU A 385 4.03 40.31 -5.69
C GLU A 385 3.77 40.27 -7.20
N PHE A 386 2.87 39.38 -7.65
CA PHE A 386 2.68 39.11 -9.07
C PHE A 386 1.40 39.70 -9.67
N GLY A 387 0.53 40.28 -8.84
CA GLY A 387 -0.70 40.97 -9.28
C GLY A 387 -1.85 40.01 -9.67
N ALA A 388 -1.75 38.72 -9.37
CA ALA A 388 -2.75 37.71 -9.68
C ALA A 388 -2.78 36.58 -8.65
N ASP A 389 -3.90 35.86 -8.57
CA ASP A 389 -4.03 34.63 -7.82
C ASP A 389 -3.42 33.51 -8.67
N LEU A 390 -2.29 32.91 -8.22
CA LEU A 390 -1.51 31.98 -9.01
C LEU A 390 -1.44 30.57 -8.38
N ILE A 391 -2.06 30.33 -7.22
CA ILE A 391 -2.12 29.02 -6.57
C ILE A 391 -3.50 28.41 -6.82
N LEU A 392 -3.53 27.21 -7.41
CA LEU A 392 -4.76 26.46 -7.68
C LEU A 392 -5.15 25.54 -6.52
N SER A 393 -4.17 24.85 -5.94
CA SER A 393 -4.40 23.87 -4.89
C SER A 393 -3.13 23.60 -4.09
N GLU A 394 -3.31 23.07 -2.89
CA GLU A 394 -2.31 22.34 -2.11
C GLU A 394 -2.84 20.92 -1.88
N GLU A 395 -2.08 19.92 -2.32
CA GLU A 395 -2.39 18.51 -2.12
C GLU A 395 -1.13 17.72 -1.77
N ASN A 396 -1.14 17.05 -0.63
CA ASN A 396 -0.04 16.15 -0.24
C ASN A 396 1.33 16.83 -0.18
N ASN A 397 1.40 18.04 0.39
CA ASN A 397 2.60 18.89 0.45
C ASN A 397 3.11 19.33 -0.95
N ASN A 398 2.22 19.41 -1.92
CA ASN A 398 2.48 19.94 -3.27
C ASN A 398 1.64 21.20 -3.51
N ILE A 399 2.27 22.28 -3.95
CA ILE A 399 1.59 23.48 -4.41
C ILE A 399 1.43 23.44 -5.91
N TYR A 400 0.20 23.55 -6.38
CA TYR A 400 -0.16 23.56 -7.80
C TYR A 400 -0.39 24.97 -8.28
N LEU A 401 0.35 25.41 -9.32
CA LEU A 401 0.27 26.75 -9.87
C LEU A 401 -0.66 26.81 -11.08
N ASP A 402 -1.31 27.97 -11.25
CA ASP A 402 -2.03 28.34 -12.47
C ASP A 402 -1.02 28.70 -13.57
N ARG A 403 -0.53 27.68 -14.25
CA ARG A 403 0.46 27.80 -15.32
C ARG A 403 -0.08 28.64 -16.50
N GLU A 404 -1.39 28.55 -16.78
CA GLU A 404 -2.03 29.29 -17.88
C GLU A 404 -2.04 30.81 -17.60
N THR A 405 -2.43 31.21 -16.39
CA THR A 405 -2.39 32.61 -15.95
C THR A 405 -0.95 33.15 -15.91
N ILE A 406 0.01 32.34 -15.41
CA ILE A 406 1.45 32.70 -15.41
C ILE A 406 1.93 32.97 -16.82
N ASP A 407 1.64 32.10 -17.77
CA ASP A 407 2.04 32.25 -19.18
C ASP A 407 1.34 33.41 -19.86
N PHE A 408 0.05 33.61 -19.58
CA PHE A 408 -0.72 34.77 -20.10
C PHE A 408 -0.17 36.10 -19.63
N LEU A 409 0.20 36.20 -18.36
CA LEU A 409 0.79 37.42 -17.78
C LEU A 409 2.28 37.57 -18.13
N LYS A 410 2.89 36.60 -18.79
CA LYS A 410 4.32 36.56 -19.13
C LYS A 410 5.24 36.66 -17.91
N ILE A 411 4.81 36.09 -16.79
CA ILE A 411 5.61 35.96 -15.57
C ILE A 411 6.50 34.76 -15.72
N GLY A 412 7.74 34.82 -15.23
CA GLY A 412 8.63 33.64 -15.20
C GLY A 412 8.10 32.62 -14.19
N ARG A 413 7.70 31.41 -14.66
CA ARG A 413 7.21 30.34 -13.74
C ARG A 413 8.24 30.05 -12.65
N ARG A 414 9.51 30.01 -12.99
CA ARG A 414 10.61 29.83 -12.02
C ARG A 414 10.62 30.91 -10.93
N ASP A 415 10.30 32.17 -11.28
CA ASP A 415 10.30 33.27 -10.30
C ASP A 415 9.17 33.07 -9.29
N VAL A 416 8.00 32.59 -9.75
CA VAL A 416 6.85 32.26 -8.89
C VAL A 416 7.20 31.06 -7.99
N GLU A 417 7.75 29.98 -8.54
CA GLU A 417 8.18 28.79 -7.77
C GLU A 417 9.19 29.16 -6.68
N LEU A 418 10.22 29.94 -7.02
CA LEU A 418 11.25 30.38 -6.07
C LEU A 418 10.69 31.31 -4.99
N PHE A 419 9.76 32.21 -5.36
CA PHE A 419 9.09 33.07 -4.42
C PHE A 419 8.30 32.27 -3.38
N ILE A 420 7.49 31.32 -3.83
CA ILE A 420 6.70 30.42 -2.99
C ILE A 420 7.60 29.54 -2.13
N ALA A 421 8.60 28.90 -2.73
CA ALA A 421 9.54 28.02 -2.02
C ALA A 421 10.23 28.76 -0.86
N LYS A 422 10.64 30.02 -1.06
CA LYS A 422 11.25 30.84 -0.01
C LYS A 422 10.31 31.14 1.16
N ARG A 423 8.99 31.27 0.91
CA ARG A 423 8.00 31.49 1.98
C ARG A 423 7.74 30.22 2.75
N ILE A 424 7.48 29.13 2.05
CA ILE A 424 7.22 27.82 2.66
C ILE A 424 8.41 27.36 3.50
N ALA A 425 9.65 27.64 3.07
CA ALA A 425 10.85 27.29 3.84
C ALA A 425 10.94 27.97 5.22
N ASN A 426 10.14 29.02 5.48
CA ASN A 426 10.04 29.68 6.79
C ASN A 426 8.85 29.19 7.63
N TRP A 427 8.01 28.28 7.12
CA TRP A 427 6.92 27.72 7.91
C TRP A 427 7.48 26.80 8.99
N GLU A 428 6.90 26.90 10.19
CA GLU A 428 7.29 26.00 11.29
C GLU A 428 7.01 24.56 10.92
N GLY A 429 7.99 23.69 11.12
CA GLY A 429 7.88 22.25 10.81
C GLY A 429 8.21 21.87 9.37
N VAL A 430 8.55 22.83 8.50
CA VAL A 430 9.05 22.53 7.15
C VAL A 430 10.56 22.33 7.20
N LYS A 431 11.00 21.20 6.63
CA LYS A 431 12.41 20.80 6.57
C LYS A 431 13.10 21.23 5.28
N ASN A 432 12.50 20.91 4.16
CA ASN A 432 13.02 21.19 2.83
C ASN A 432 11.90 21.61 1.90
N VAL A 433 12.22 22.43 0.92
CA VAL A 433 11.32 22.82 -0.17
C VAL A 433 12.07 22.69 -1.48
N TYR A 434 11.42 22.18 -2.50
CA TYR A 434 11.99 21.95 -3.82
C TYR A 434 11.06 22.51 -4.89
N THR A 435 11.63 23.17 -5.88
CA THR A 435 10.91 23.59 -7.09
C THR A 435 10.84 22.44 -8.09
N SER A 436 9.91 22.52 -9.03
CA SER A 436 9.79 21.55 -10.13
C SER A 436 11.09 21.39 -10.91
N GLU A 437 11.78 22.50 -11.22
CA GLU A 437 13.06 22.49 -11.93
C GLU A 437 14.16 21.77 -11.16
N GLU A 438 14.23 21.96 -9.83
CA GLU A 438 15.22 21.30 -8.99
C GLU A 438 15.01 19.78 -8.91
N LEU A 439 13.76 19.32 -8.95
CA LEU A 439 13.44 17.88 -8.93
C LEU A 439 13.73 17.23 -10.30
N ILE A 440 13.34 17.87 -11.39
CA ILE A 440 13.57 17.37 -12.76
C ILE A 440 15.06 17.25 -13.08
N ASN A 441 15.87 18.23 -12.64
CA ASN A 441 17.30 18.29 -12.94
C ASN A 441 18.19 17.62 -11.88
N SER A 442 17.60 16.98 -10.84
CA SER A 442 18.40 16.32 -9.82
C SER A 442 19.00 15.00 -10.30
N THR A 443 20.15 14.65 -9.74
CA THR A 443 20.80 13.35 -9.95
C THR A 443 20.54 12.44 -8.76
N THR A 444 20.55 11.13 -9.00
CA THR A 444 20.38 10.12 -7.94
C THR A 444 21.54 10.16 -6.95
N ASP A 445 21.25 10.48 -5.69
CA ASP A 445 22.23 10.58 -4.61
C ASP A 445 21.82 9.86 -3.32
N ASN A 446 20.68 9.12 -3.34
CA ASN A 446 20.05 8.45 -2.21
C ASN A 446 19.67 9.40 -1.04
N SER A 447 19.52 10.69 -1.32
CA SER A 447 19.05 11.69 -0.37
C SER A 447 17.52 11.71 -0.25
N TRP A 448 17.00 12.51 0.68
CA TRP A 448 15.55 12.79 0.74
C TRP A 448 15.05 13.46 -0.54
N LYS A 449 15.88 14.31 -1.18
CA LYS A 449 15.56 14.90 -2.48
C LYS A 449 15.34 13.84 -3.56
N ASP A 450 16.19 12.81 -3.58
CA ASP A 450 16.05 11.69 -4.51
C ASP A 450 14.77 10.88 -4.24
N MET A 451 14.41 10.66 -2.96
CA MET A 451 13.13 10.02 -2.61
C MET A 451 11.92 10.82 -3.10
N ILE A 452 11.97 12.17 -2.98
CA ILE A 452 10.90 13.05 -3.51
C ILE A 452 10.88 12.99 -5.03
N ARG A 453 12.03 13.04 -5.70
CA ARG A 453 12.14 12.92 -7.17
C ARG A 453 11.54 11.60 -7.69
N LEU A 454 11.79 10.49 -7.02
CA LEU A 454 11.21 9.19 -7.38
C LEU A 454 9.68 9.12 -7.19
N GLY A 455 9.12 10.03 -6.40
CA GLY A 455 7.67 10.22 -6.26
C GLY A 455 7.07 11.27 -7.19
N TYR A 456 7.89 11.97 -7.98
CA TYR A 456 7.53 13.19 -8.71
C TYR A 456 7.29 12.92 -10.20
N VAL A 457 6.10 13.32 -10.69
CA VAL A 457 5.74 13.28 -12.11
C VAL A 457 5.45 14.72 -12.59
N PRO A 458 6.25 15.31 -13.49
CA PRO A 458 6.20 16.75 -13.79
C PRO A 458 4.84 17.34 -14.19
N ASN A 459 3.98 16.53 -14.82
CA ASN A 459 2.66 16.99 -15.26
C ASN A 459 1.53 16.74 -14.25
N GLU A 460 1.77 15.82 -13.32
CA GLU A 460 0.78 15.39 -12.31
C GLU A 460 1.07 16.02 -10.93
N SER A 461 2.35 16.11 -10.56
CA SER A 461 2.78 16.67 -9.27
C SER A 461 2.71 18.20 -9.25
N GLY A 462 2.76 18.80 -8.05
CA GLY A 462 2.81 20.24 -7.85
C GLY A 462 4.08 20.92 -8.41
N ASP A 463 4.06 22.22 -8.48
CA ASP A 463 5.19 23.02 -8.96
C ASP A 463 6.21 23.32 -7.86
N VAL A 464 5.75 23.33 -6.60
CA VAL A 464 6.60 23.42 -5.40
C VAL A 464 6.22 22.29 -4.46
N VAL A 465 7.21 21.51 -4.03
CA VAL A 465 7.03 20.36 -3.13
C VAL A 465 7.79 20.62 -1.84
N PHE A 466 7.16 20.38 -0.70
CA PHE A 466 7.81 20.57 0.58
C PHE A 466 7.78 19.30 1.46
N MET A 467 8.79 19.16 2.28
CA MET A 467 8.97 18.06 3.21
C MET A 467 8.94 18.59 4.64
N LEU A 468 8.23 17.92 5.52
CA LEU A 468 8.13 18.27 6.92
C LEU A 468 9.30 17.72 7.74
N GLU A 469 9.54 18.29 8.91
CA GLU A 469 10.47 17.76 9.91
C GLU A 469 9.97 16.40 10.47
N PRO A 470 10.86 15.57 11.02
CA PRO A 470 10.47 14.28 11.60
C PRO A 470 9.40 14.45 12.67
N GLY A 471 8.37 13.59 12.62
CA GLY A 471 7.27 13.61 13.59
C GLY A 471 6.25 14.74 13.39
N TYR A 472 6.37 15.54 12.32
CA TYR A 472 5.38 16.55 11.97
C TYR A 472 4.32 16.00 11.03
N LEU A 473 3.07 16.45 11.24
CA LEU A 473 1.94 16.15 10.35
C LEU A 473 1.25 17.42 9.89
N PRO A 474 0.82 17.51 8.62
CA PRO A 474 -0.02 18.60 8.14
C PRO A 474 -1.43 18.43 8.70
N LYS A 475 -2.05 19.53 9.09
CA LYS A 475 -3.43 19.62 9.55
C LYS A 475 -4.05 20.90 8.99
N THR A 476 -5.33 20.86 8.67
CA THR A 476 -6.02 22.04 8.13
C THR A 476 -6.03 23.17 9.16
N LYS A 477 -6.56 22.92 10.35
CA LYS A 477 -6.71 23.91 11.44
C LYS A 477 -6.17 23.38 12.76
N ASP A 478 -5.74 24.29 13.65
CA ASP A 478 -5.47 23.95 15.04
C ASP A 478 -6.77 23.73 15.82
N SER A 479 -6.88 22.58 16.43
CA SER A 479 -7.97 22.21 17.33
C SER A 479 -7.55 21.02 18.18
N GLU A 480 -8.21 20.84 19.34
CA GLU A 480 -7.95 19.64 20.16
C GLU A 480 -8.16 18.34 19.36
N LYS A 481 -9.18 18.29 18.50
CA LYS A 481 -9.45 17.13 17.65
C LYS A 481 -8.34 16.87 16.62
N SER A 482 -7.78 17.93 16.01
CA SER A 482 -6.73 17.80 15.00
C SER A 482 -5.40 17.31 15.57
N ARG A 483 -5.19 17.41 16.88
CA ARG A 483 -4.00 16.93 17.60
C ARG A 483 -4.08 15.46 18.02
N LYS A 484 -5.15 14.77 17.65
CA LYS A 484 -5.40 13.34 17.90
C LYS A 484 -5.26 12.52 16.65
N GLY A 485 -4.93 11.23 16.82
CA GLY A 485 -4.68 10.35 15.70
C GLY A 485 -3.40 10.66 14.96
N THR A 486 -3.11 9.88 13.93
CA THR A 486 -1.87 9.99 13.17
C THR A 486 -2.09 9.86 11.66
N SER A 487 -1.00 9.96 10.90
CA SER A 487 -0.95 9.78 9.46
C SER A 487 0.45 9.35 9.04
N HIS A 488 0.72 9.30 7.76
CA HIS A 488 1.95 8.84 7.14
C HIS A 488 2.23 9.65 5.87
N GLY A 489 3.27 9.32 5.11
CA GLY A 489 3.57 9.99 3.84
C GLY A 489 4.99 10.55 3.77
N SER A 490 5.78 10.40 4.83
CA SER A 490 7.12 10.99 4.93
C SER A 490 8.22 10.06 4.40
N ALA A 491 9.44 10.63 4.27
CA ALA A 491 10.66 9.89 3.90
C ALA A 491 11.34 9.20 5.10
N PHE A 492 10.77 9.32 6.30
CA PHE A 492 11.43 8.82 7.50
C PHE A 492 11.14 7.35 7.77
N ASN A 493 12.03 6.73 8.52
CA ASN A 493 12.05 5.29 8.75
C ASN A 493 10.76 4.76 9.41
N TYR A 494 10.07 5.58 10.18
CA TYR A 494 8.78 5.20 10.79
C TYR A 494 7.64 5.03 9.76
N ASP A 495 7.75 5.64 8.56
CA ASP A 495 6.80 5.46 7.44
C ASP A 495 7.33 4.49 6.39
N THR A 496 8.67 4.42 6.22
CA THR A 496 9.28 3.68 5.11
C THR A 496 9.66 2.25 5.44
N HIS A 497 9.93 1.91 6.74
CA HIS A 497 10.36 0.57 7.15
C HIS A 497 9.17 -0.35 7.39
N VAL A 498 8.99 -1.28 6.48
CA VAL A 498 7.85 -2.22 6.45
C VAL A 498 8.31 -3.68 6.57
N PRO A 499 7.46 -4.60 7.03
CA PRO A 499 7.77 -6.02 7.00
C PRO A 499 7.83 -6.55 5.56
N LEU A 500 8.66 -7.58 5.35
CA LEU A 500 8.60 -8.42 4.15
C LEU A 500 8.97 -9.85 4.53
N ILE A 501 8.00 -10.75 4.38
CA ILE A 501 8.16 -12.17 4.68
C ILE A 501 7.72 -12.98 3.47
N TRP A 502 8.56 -13.93 3.04
CA TRP A 502 8.25 -14.89 1.99
C TRP A 502 8.06 -16.28 2.57
N TYR A 503 7.09 -17.04 2.07
CA TYR A 503 6.79 -18.38 2.56
C TYR A 503 6.26 -19.28 1.45
N GLY A 504 6.62 -20.57 1.48
CA GLY A 504 6.02 -21.60 0.66
C GLY A 504 6.93 -22.14 -0.44
N LYS A 505 6.35 -22.56 -1.58
CA LYS A 505 7.06 -23.25 -2.67
C LYS A 505 8.12 -22.35 -3.32
N GLY A 506 9.33 -22.87 -3.45
CA GLY A 506 10.47 -22.16 -4.07
C GLY A 506 11.11 -21.12 -3.16
N ILE A 507 10.71 -21.05 -1.89
CA ILE A 507 11.20 -20.08 -0.90
C ILE A 507 12.17 -20.76 0.08
N SER A 508 13.39 -20.21 0.18
CA SER A 508 14.35 -20.64 1.18
C SER A 508 13.95 -20.16 2.58
N LYS A 509 14.39 -20.90 3.62
CA LYS A 509 14.22 -20.44 5.00
C LYS A 509 15.46 -19.67 5.42
N LYS A 510 15.36 -18.34 5.59
CA LYS A 510 16.48 -17.43 5.92
C LYS A 510 16.04 -16.15 6.57
N GLU A 511 17.03 -15.42 7.09
CA GLU A 511 16.92 -13.99 7.39
C GLU A 511 17.81 -13.19 6.42
N VAL A 512 17.31 -12.07 5.90
CA VAL A 512 18.03 -11.16 5.01
C VAL A 512 18.13 -9.80 5.69
N PHE A 513 19.36 -9.34 5.95
CA PHE A 513 19.63 -8.13 6.74
C PHE A 513 19.99 -6.90 5.89
N ARG A 514 20.42 -7.12 4.63
CA ARG A 514 20.70 -5.99 3.74
C ARG A 514 19.43 -5.19 3.48
N ARG A 515 19.60 -3.91 3.13
CA ARG A 515 18.49 -3.08 2.67
C ARG A 515 17.87 -3.69 1.40
N ILE A 516 16.56 -3.73 1.38
CA ILE A 516 15.71 -4.18 0.26
C ILE A 516 14.74 -3.04 -0.02
N ASN A 517 14.59 -2.69 -1.28
CA ASN A 517 13.56 -1.76 -1.70
C ASN A 517 12.24 -2.52 -1.95
N ILE A 518 11.12 -1.88 -1.68
CA ILE A 518 9.80 -2.49 -1.88
C ILE A 518 9.58 -2.95 -3.34
N THR A 519 10.19 -2.27 -4.29
CA THR A 519 10.18 -2.58 -5.73
C THR A 519 10.84 -3.92 -6.09
N ASP A 520 11.66 -4.47 -5.19
CA ASP A 520 12.39 -5.73 -5.39
C ASP A 520 11.45 -6.96 -5.31
N ILE A 521 10.25 -6.79 -4.76
CA ILE A 521 9.23 -7.85 -4.67
C ILE A 521 8.85 -8.35 -6.06
N THR A 522 8.46 -7.45 -6.95
CA THR A 522 8.10 -7.81 -8.34
C THR A 522 9.28 -8.42 -9.10
N ALA A 523 10.48 -7.87 -8.95
CA ALA A 523 11.67 -8.43 -9.59
C ALA A 523 11.97 -9.88 -9.10
N THR A 524 11.70 -10.17 -7.83
CA THR A 524 11.82 -11.52 -7.25
C THR A 524 10.74 -12.46 -7.82
N LEU A 525 9.50 -12.00 -7.93
CA LEU A 525 8.38 -12.75 -8.51
C LEU A 525 8.60 -13.09 -9.98
N VAL A 526 9.27 -12.24 -10.74
CA VAL A 526 9.66 -12.50 -12.15
C VAL A 526 10.44 -13.81 -12.26
N HIS A 527 11.42 -14.01 -11.37
CA HIS A 527 12.20 -15.26 -11.33
C HIS A 527 11.37 -16.46 -10.88
N LEU A 528 10.54 -16.30 -9.85
CA LEU A 528 9.71 -17.38 -9.31
C LEU A 528 8.66 -17.86 -10.32
N LEU A 529 8.09 -16.93 -11.08
CA LEU A 529 7.02 -17.18 -12.06
C LEU A 529 7.57 -17.54 -13.45
N ASN A 530 8.86 -17.32 -13.68
CA ASN A 530 9.50 -17.49 -14.99
C ASN A 530 8.77 -16.67 -16.09
N VAL A 531 8.53 -15.40 -15.81
CA VAL A 531 7.93 -14.42 -16.72
C VAL A 531 8.93 -13.33 -17.08
N GLN A 532 8.63 -12.50 -18.07
CA GLN A 532 9.43 -11.30 -18.35
C GLN A 532 9.17 -10.22 -17.27
N LYS A 533 10.13 -9.34 -17.06
CA LYS A 533 9.93 -8.14 -16.22
C LYS A 533 8.77 -7.31 -16.78
N PRO A 534 7.86 -6.79 -15.95
CA PRO A 534 6.95 -5.72 -16.36
C PRO A 534 7.72 -4.53 -16.94
N ASN A 535 7.09 -3.78 -17.84
CA ASN A 535 7.73 -2.79 -18.70
C ASN A 535 8.53 -1.69 -17.97
N ALA A 536 8.13 -1.33 -16.76
CA ALA A 536 8.76 -0.25 -15.99
C ALA A 536 9.55 -0.74 -14.75
N THR A 537 9.66 -2.05 -14.53
CA THR A 537 10.30 -2.60 -13.32
C THR A 537 11.76 -2.18 -13.21
N THR A 538 12.10 -1.45 -12.14
CA THR A 538 13.45 -1.00 -11.77
C THR A 538 14.05 -1.79 -10.62
N GLY A 539 13.21 -2.53 -9.85
CA GLY A 539 13.65 -3.34 -8.73
C GLY A 539 14.60 -4.48 -9.12
N GLU A 540 15.39 -4.94 -8.15
CA GLU A 540 16.35 -6.04 -8.29
C GLU A 540 15.87 -7.28 -7.52
N PRO A 541 16.11 -8.49 -8.04
CA PRO A 541 15.62 -9.70 -7.40
C PRO A 541 16.35 -9.96 -6.07
N ILE A 542 15.59 -10.38 -5.06
CA ILE A 542 16.10 -10.81 -3.76
C ILE A 542 16.49 -12.28 -3.89
N LEU A 543 17.68 -12.54 -4.44
CA LEU A 543 18.12 -13.92 -4.76
C LEU A 543 18.21 -14.82 -3.52
N GLU A 544 18.38 -14.24 -2.34
CA GLU A 544 18.41 -14.98 -1.06
C GLU A 544 17.06 -15.62 -0.73
N VAL A 545 15.96 -15.10 -1.26
CA VAL A 545 14.61 -15.63 -1.07
C VAL A 545 14.43 -16.96 -1.80
N LEU A 546 15.05 -17.09 -2.97
CA LEU A 546 14.84 -18.20 -3.88
C LEU A 546 15.61 -19.47 -3.43
N GLU A 547 14.98 -20.63 -3.54
CA GLU A 547 15.66 -21.91 -3.41
C GLU A 547 16.65 -22.09 -4.56
N LYS A 548 17.84 -22.67 -4.26
CA LYS A 548 18.89 -22.94 -5.25
C LYS A 548 18.66 -24.30 -5.95
#